data_54e5f3ec6be64b2769b44c8082c7653a
#
_entry.id   54e5f3ec6be64b2769b44c8082c7653a
#
_cell.length_a   1.000
_cell.length_b   1.000
_cell.length_c   1.000
_cell.angle_alpha   90.00
_cell.angle_beta   90.00
_cell.angle_gamma   90.00
#
_symmetry.space_group_name_H-M   'P 1'
#
loop_
_entity.id
_entity.type
_entity.pdbx_description
1 polymer ?
#
loop_
_entity_poly.entity_id
_entity_poly.type
_entity_poly.pdbx_seq_one_letter_code
_entity_poly.pdbx_strand_id
1 'polypeptide(L)'
;MSKELVFGHQNPDTDAIVAAKAFSYYENKMGADTEAVALGEPNEETQFVLDYFDEPALRVITKASDEVDSVMLVDHNEPQQSVSDIADVTVSHVVDHHRIAGFDTAQPLFYRAEPLGCCSTVIYKLFKENDIEIPAKLAGLMLSAIISDTLLLKSPTTTETDVAVVKDLAKIADIDYETYGLAMLKAGTNLDSKTEKELIDADAKSFEMAGKTVRVAQINTVDLDDVFKRQAALEAAAKDENASDGYDLFLI
;
A
#
# COMPACT_ATOMS: atom_id res chain seq x y z
N MET A 1 13.88 23.67 -14.27
CA MET A 1 12.51 23.12 -14.44
C MET A 1 11.71 23.58 -13.23
N SER A 2 10.42 23.82 -13.35
CA SER A 2 9.58 24.08 -12.18
C SER A 2 9.52 22.82 -11.31
N LYS A 3 9.39 23.00 -9.99
CA LYS A 3 9.23 21.90 -9.05
C LYS A 3 7.93 21.15 -9.33
N GLU A 4 7.94 19.83 -9.21
CA GLU A 4 6.77 18.97 -9.32
C GLU A 4 6.60 18.13 -8.04
N LEU A 5 5.36 17.81 -7.68
CA LEU A 5 5.06 16.90 -6.58
C LEU A 5 4.82 15.50 -7.12
N VAL A 6 5.33 14.50 -6.39
CA VAL A 6 5.13 13.08 -6.68
C VAL A 6 4.34 12.46 -5.55
N PHE A 7 3.22 11.80 -5.84
CA PHE A 7 2.39 11.19 -4.81
C PHE A 7 1.61 9.97 -5.30
N GLY A 8 1.33 9.05 -4.37
CA GLY A 8 0.42 7.93 -4.55
C GLY A 8 -1.02 8.28 -4.21
N HIS A 9 -1.89 7.28 -4.12
CA HIS A 9 -3.33 7.44 -3.90
C HIS A 9 -3.68 7.95 -2.50
N GLN A 10 -4.93 8.42 -2.32
CA GLN A 10 -5.52 8.74 -1.02
C GLN A 10 -5.60 7.48 -0.13
N ASN A 11 -5.56 7.67 1.19
CA ASN A 11 -5.42 6.59 2.17
C ASN A 11 -4.24 5.68 1.81
N PRO A 12 -3.04 6.24 1.78
CA PRO A 12 -1.88 5.59 1.20
C PRO A 12 -1.49 4.34 1.98
N ASP A 13 -1.18 3.28 1.26
CA ASP A 13 -0.53 2.09 1.77
C ASP A 13 1.00 2.19 1.65
N THR A 14 1.69 1.08 1.85
CA THR A 14 3.15 1.05 1.81
C THR A 14 3.67 1.34 0.40
N ASP A 15 3.02 0.82 -0.67
CA ASP A 15 3.49 1.08 -2.04
C ASP A 15 3.26 2.54 -2.45
N ALA A 16 2.09 3.11 -2.18
CA ALA A 16 1.80 4.51 -2.49
C ALA A 16 2.84 5.49 -1.90
N ILE A 17 3.26 5.27 -0.65
CA ILE A 17 4.28 6.09 0.03
C ILE A 17 5.68 5.84 -0.55
N VAL A 18 6.05 4.58 -0.71
CA VAL A 18 7.39 4.20 -1.17
C VAL A 18 7.58 4.50 -2.64
N ALA A 19 6.57 4.23 -3.49
CA ALA A 19 6.62 4.56 -4.91
C ALA A 19 6.82 6.06 -5.12
N ALA A 20 6.16 6.92 -4.33
CA ALA A 20 6.38 8.36 -4.39
C ALA A 20 7.84 8.74 -4.06
N LYS A 21 8.41 8.16 -2.99
CA LYS A 21 9.83 8.36 -2.63
C LYS A 21 10.78 7.86 -3.73
N ALA A 22 10.55 6.66 -4.23
CA ALA A 22 11.42 6.00 -5.20
C ALA A 22 11.37 6.72 -6.56
N PHE A 23 10.19 7.10 -7.03
CA PHE A 23 10.04 7.79 -8.30
C PHE A 23 10.57 9.22 -8.24
N SER A 24 10.32 9.95 -7.15
CA SER A 24 10.93 11.27 -6.94
C SER A 24 12.47 11.19 -6.91
N TYR A 25 13.04 10.19 -6.25
CA TYR A 25 14.50 9.97 -6.27
C TYR A 25 14.99 9.69 -7.71
N TYR A 26 14.30 8.83 -8.44
CA TYR A 26 14.62 8.51 -9.83
C TYR A 26 14.59 9.76 -10.73
N GLU A 27 13.51 10.53 -10.69
CA GLU A 27 13.33 11.73 -11.51
C GLU A 27 14.36 12.82 -11.16
N ASN A 28 14.71 12.99 -9.89
CA ASN A 28 15.77 13.90 -9.47
C ASN A 28 17.14 13.45 -10.00
N LYS A 29 17.41 12.15 -10.13
CA LYS A 29 18.62 11.63 -10.80
C LYS A 29 18.60 11.87 -12.31
N MET A 30 17.41 11.88 -12.92
CA MET A 30 17.22 12.22 -14.32
C MET A 30 17.29 13.73 -14.59
N GLY A 31 17.41 14.57 -13.55
CA GLY A 31 17.59 16.01 -13.65
C GLY A 31 16.30 16.84 -13.49
N ALA A 32 15.21 16.21 -13.07
CA ALA A 32 14.00 16.91 -12.63
C ALA A 32 14.21 17.55 -11.25
N ASP A 33 13.27 18.41 -10.84
CA ASP A 33 13.17 18.98 -9.49
C ASP A 33 11.84 18.51 -8.90
N THR A 34 11.89 17.44 -8.10
CA THR A 34 10.70 16.80 -7.55
C THR A 34 10.74 16.67 -6.04
N GLU A 35 9.57 16.71 -5.41
CA GLU A 35 9.35 16.37 -4.01
C GLU A 35 8.31 15.27 -3.88
N ALA A 36 8.65 14.20 -3.17
CA ALA A 36 7.68 13.19 -2.77
C ALA A 36 6.81 13.72 -1.63
N VAL A 37 5.48 13.58 -1.78
CA VAL A 37 4.48 13.95 -0.78
C VAL A 37 3.46 12.83 -0.63
N ALA A 38 2.59 12.89 0.39
CA ALA A 38 1.55 11.90 0.63
C ALA A 38 0.16 12.55 0.68
N LEU A 39 -0.87 11.77 0.36
CA LEU A 39 -2.27 12.19 0.48
C LEU A 39 -2.95 11.66 1.75
N GLY A 40 -2.16 11.28 2.74
CA GLY A 40 -2.60 10.80 4.05
C GLY A 40 -1.43 10.35 4.91
N GLU A 41 -1.72 10.10 6.18
CA GLU A 41 -0.72 9.59 7.13
C GLU A 41 -0.41 8.11 6.83
N PRO A 42 0.82 7.64 7.13
CA PRO A 42 1.17 6.23 6.98
C PRO A 42 0.31 5.35 7.91
N ASN A 43 -0.11 4.20 7.42
CA ASN A 43 -0.73 3.17 8.24
C ASN A 43 0.31 2.45 9.13
N GLU A 44 -0.13 1.53 10.01
CA GLU A 44 0.76 0.83 10.97
C GLU A 44 1.86 0.03 10.27
N GLU A 45 1.58 -0.60 9.12
CA GLU A 45 2.55 -1.33 8.32
C GLU A 45 3.60 -0.38 7.74
N THR A 46 3.14 0.69 7.09
CA THR A 46 4.02 1.72 6.52
C THR A 46 4.86 2.39 7.60
N GLN A 47 4.28 2.67 8.77
CA GLN A 47 5.03 3.24 9.89
C GLN A 47 6.13 2.29 10.37
N PHE A 48 5.85 0.98 10.47
CA PHE A 48 6.88 -0.03 10.78
C PHE A 48 8.04 0.02 9.77
N VAL A 49 7.72 0.13 8.48
CA VAL A 49 8.73 0.23 7.41
C VAL A 49 9.59 1.49 7.58
N LEU A 50 8.95 2.63 7.79
CA LEU A 50 9.65 3.91 7.96
C LEU A 50 10.57 3.89 9.19
N ASP A 51 10.08 3.37 10.31
CA ASP A 51 10.87 3.24 11.55
C ASP A 51 12.05 2.27 11.39
N TYR A 52 11.84 1.12 10.71
CA TYR A 52 12.87 0.13 10.50
C TYR A 52 14.06 0.69 9.69
N PHE A 53 13.79 1.51 8.68
CA PHE A 53 14.81 2.12 7.83
C PHE A 53 15.26 3.50 8.30
N ASP A 54 14.81 3.98 9.45
CA ASP A 54 15.08 5.36 9.92
C ASP A 54 14.80 6.38 8.79
N GLU A 55 13.60 6.29 8.23
CA GLU A 55 13.16 7.13 7.12
C GLU A 55 11.98 8.01 7.59
N PRO A 56 12.05 9.34 7.41
CA PRO A 56 10.95 10.21 7.80
C PRO A 56 9.71 9.97 6.95
N ALA A 57 8.53 10.12 7.56
CA ALA A 57 7.27 10.15 6.85
C ALA A 57 7.25 11.29 5.82
N LEU A 58 6.49 11.10 4.74
CA LEU A 58 6.28 12.14 3.76
C LEU A 58 5.39 13.26 4.35
N ARG A 59 5.61 14.47 3.87
CA ARG A 59 4.71 15.59 4.16
C ARG A 59 3.35 15.32 3.52
N VAL A 60 2.30 15.46 4.32
CA VAL A 60 0.91 15.28 3.83
C VAL A 60 0.41 16.57 3.20
N ILE A 61 -0.21 16.44 2.04
CA ILE A 61 -0.87 17.53 1.33
C ILE A 61 -2.35 17.19 1.11
N THR A 62 -3.17 18.22 0.93
CA THR A 62 -4.59 18.09 0.56
C THR A 62 -4.91 18.70 -0.79
N LYS A 63 -4.01 19.56 -1.28
CA LYS A 63 -4.08 20.24 -2.57
C LYS A 63 -2.69 20.33 -3.17
N ALA A 64 -2.61 20.27 -4.48
CA ALA A 64 -1.36 20.42 -5.23
C ALA A 64 -1.25 21.80 -5.91
N SER A 65 -2.36 22.36 -6.40
CA SER A 65 -2.39 23.60 -7.17
C SER A 65 -1.93 24.85 -6.39
N ASP A 66 -1.94 24.78 -5.06
CA ASP A 66 -1.43 25.85 -4.19
C ASP A 66 0.11 25.93 -4.21
N GLU A 67 0.80 24.87 -4.67
CA GLU A 67 2.26 24.75 -4.61
C GLU A 67 2.92 24.59 -5.98
N VAL A 68 2.27 23.88 -6.92
CA VAL A 68 2.85 23.50 -8.22
C VAL A 68 1.83 23.57 -9.36
N ASP A 69 2.32 23.74 -10.59
CA ASP A 69 1.51 23.69 -11.80
C ASP A 69 1.43 22.26 -12.39
N SER A 70 2.32 21.36 -11.95
CA SER A 70 2.44 20.02 -12.52
C SER A 70 2.78 18.99 -11.45
N VAL A 71 2.25 17.76 -11.63
CA VAL A 71 2.40 16.65 -10.69
C VAL A 71 2.72 15.35 -11.42
N MET A 72 3.29 14.39 -10.67
CA MET A 72 3.55 13.04 -11.11
C MET A 72 2.77 12.06 -10.22
N LEU A 73 2.04 11.15 -10.83
CA LEU A 73 1.24 10.15 -10.13
C LEU A 73 1.97 8.82 -10.10
N VAL A 74 1.93 8.15 -8.97
CA VAL A 74 2.40 6.77 -8.81
C VAL A 74 1.30 5.95 -8.14
N ASP A 75 1.25 4.66 -8.46
CA ASP A 75 0.38 3.68 -7.81
C ASP A 75 -1.13 4.02 -7.88
N HIS A 76 -1.52 4.85 -8.80
CA HIS A 76 -2.89 5.12 -9.17
C HIS A 76 -2.96 5.95 -10.45
N ASN A 77 -4.14 5.93 -11.06
CA ASN A 77 -4.47 6.80 -12.19
C ASN A 77 -5.88 7.39 -12.08
N GLU A 78 -6.75 6.85 -11.24
CA GLU A 78 -8.14 7.27 -11.12
C GLU A 78 -8.23 8.61 -10.37
N PRO A 79 -8.85 9.69 -10.96
CA PRO A 79 -8.89 11.02 -10.34
C PRO A 79 -9.53 11.06 -8.95
N GLN A 80 -10.51 10.16 -8.67
CA GLN A 80 -11.15 10.08 -7.35
C GLN A 80 -10.24 9.52 -6.25
N GLN A 81 -9.11 8.92 -6.61
CA GLN A 81 -8.10 8.42 -5.67
C GLN A 81 -6.95 9.42 -5.49
N SER A 82 -6.97 10.52 -6.24
CA SER A 82 -5.92 11.53 -6.27
C SER A 82 -6.22 12.71 -5.33
N VAL A 83 -5.35 13.71 -5.36
CA VAL A 83 -5.56 14.98 -4.65
C VAL A 83 -6.83 15.70 -5.15
N SER A 84 -7.52 16.41 -4.26
CA SER A 84 -8.87 16.95 -4.52
C SER A 84 -8.95 17.95 -5.69
N ASP A 85 -7.84 18.60 -6.01
CA ASP A 85 -7.69 19.62 -7.06
C ASP A 85 -6.85 19.13 -8.25
N ILE A 86 -6.84 17.80 -8.49
CA ILE A 86 -6.07 17.20 -9.60
C ILE A 86 -6.44 17.79 -10.98
N ALA A 87 -7.66 18.27 -11.15
CA ALA A 87 -8.12 18.90 -12.38
C ALA A 87 -7.51 20.30 -12.60
N ASP A 88 -6.93 20.93 -11.58
CA ASP A 88 -6.36 22.27 -11.62
C ASP A 88 -4.84 22.26 -11.89
N VAL A 89 -4.23 21.07 -11.98
CA VAL A 89 -2.81 20.89 -12.26
C VAL A 89 -2.59 19.98 -13.47
N THR A 90 -1.41 20.06 -14.08
CA THR A 90 -1.04 19.17 -15.18
C THR A 90 -0.45 17.89 -14.64
N VAL A 91 -0.94 16.73 -15.07
CA VAL A 91 -0.28 15.44 -14.82
C VAL A 91 0.79 15.25 -15.90
N SER A 92 2.07 15.25 -15.50
CA SER A 92 3.21 15.08 -16.39
C SER A 92 3.65 13.61 -16.52
N HIS A 93 3.51 12.83 -15.45
CA HIS A 93 3.92 11.42 -15.40
C HIS A 93 2.89 10.59 -14.66
N VAL A 94 2.73 9.35 -15.11
CA VAL A 94 2.02 8.28 -14.39
C VAL A 94 2.86 7.02 -14.43
N VAL A 95 3.16 6.44 -13.27
CA VAL A 95 3.74 5.09 -13.13
C VAL A 95 2.82 4.26 -12.27
N ASP A 96 2.28 3.15 -12.82
CA ASP A 96 1.19 2.44 -12.18
C ASP A 96 1.20 0.94 -12.55
N HIS A 97 0.50 0.12 -11.75
CA HIS A 97 0.28 -1.30 -12.01
C HIS A 97 -1.22 -1.67 -12.03
N HIS A 98 -2.08 -0.70 -11.81
CA HIS A 98 -3.53 -0.87 -11.79
C HIS A 98 -4.17 -0.79 -13.18
N ARG A 99 -5.44 -1.17 -13.27
CA ARG A 99 -6.26 -0.88 -14.45
C ARG A 99 -6.37 0.63 -14.66
N ILE A 100 -6.50 1.05 -15.89
CA ILE A 100 -6.76 2.45 -16.23
C ILE A 100 -8.27 2.68 -16.21
N ALA A 101 -8.74 3.67 -15.43
CA ALA A 101 -10.16 4.03 -15.38
C ALA A 101 -10.35 5.53 -15.13
N GLY A 102 -11.22 6.16 -15.92
CA GLY A 102 -11.62 7.57 -15.73
C GLY A 102 -10.48 8.59 -15.85
N PHE A 103 -9.35 8.21 -16.46
CA PHE A 103 -8.18 9.06 -16.63
C PHE A 103 -8.13 9.65 -18.03
N ASP A 104 -8.05 10.96 -18.11
CA ASP A 104 -7.82 11.71 -19.34
C ASP A 104 -6.94 12.93 -19.06
N THR A 105 -6.22 13.40 -20.07
CA THR A 105 -5.33 14.55 -19.98
C THR A 105 -5.44 15.45 -21.18
N ALA A 106 -5.26 16.75 -20.97
CA ALA A 106 -5.22 17.73 -22.04
C ALA A 106 -3.87 17.77 -22.78
N GLN A 107 -2.82 17.26 -22.19
CA GLN A 107 -1.45 17.29 -22.72
C GLN A 107 -0.86 15.88 -22.79
N PRO A 108 0.08 15.62 -23.72
CA PRO A 108 0.87 14.39 -23.70
C PRO A 108 1.66 14.28 -22.39
N LEU A 109 1.78 13.02 -21.88
CA LEU A 109 2.52 12.74 -20.65
C LEU A 109 3.37 11.48 -20.82
N PHE A 110 4.29 11.27 -19.89
CA PHE A 110 4.90 9.96 -19.70
C PHE A 110 3.90 9.04 -18.98
N TYR A 111 3.56 7.91 -19.59
CA TYR A 111 2.65 6.94 -18.98
C TYR A 111 3.24 5.55 -19.04
N ARG A 112 3.53 4.96 -17.87
CA ARG A 112 4.02 3.60 -17.78
C ARG A 112 3.16 2.78 -16.83
N ALA A 113 2.39 1.87 -17.39
CA ALA A 113 1.59 0.91 -16.63
C ALA A 113 1.96 -0.51 -17.06
N GLU A 114 2.21 -1.37 -16.05
CA GLU A 114 2.52 -2.78 -16.26
C GLU A 114 1.74 -3.65 -15.28
N PRO A 115 1.17 -4.79 -15.70
CA PRO A 115 0.38 -5.65 -14.84
C PRO A 115 1.30 -6.50 -13.94
N LEU A 116 2.03 -5.83 -13.05
CA LEU A 116 2.92 -6.40 -12.04
C LEU A 116 2.25 -6.38 -10.66
N GLY A 117 2.84 -7.03 -9.70
CA GLY A 117 2.28 -7.12 -8.35
C GLY A 117 2.34 -5.82 -7.55
N CYS A 118 3.16 -4.83 -7.97
CA CYS A 118 3.44 -3.62 -7.22
C CYS A 118 3.99 -2.50 -8.13
N CYS A 119 3.64 -1.24 -7.87
CA CYS A 119 4.19 -0.09 -8.59
C CYS A 119 5.71 0.05 -8.40
N SER A 120 6.22 -0.24 -7.20
CA SER A 120 7.66 -0.22 -6.93
C SER A 120 8.44 -1.21 -7.80
N THR A 121 7.82 -2.31 -8.27
CA THR A 121 8.42 -3.23 -9.27
C THR A 121 8.57 -2.53 -10.63
N VAL A 122 7.57 -1.74 -11.04
CA VAL A 122 7.64 -0.95 -12.29
C VAL A 122 8.75 0.09 -12.20
N ILE A 123 8.84 0.80 -11.07
CA ILE A 123 9.87 1.82 -10.81
C ILE A 123 11.26 1.18 -10.78
N TYR A 124 11.45 0.00 -10.17
CA TYR A 124 12.70 -0.74 -10.22
C TYR A 124 13.21 -0.94 -11.65
N LYS A 125 12.32 -1.30 -12.58
CA LYS A 125 12.68 -1.46 -13.99
C LYS A 125 13.18 -0.16 -14.60
N LEU A 126 12.58 0.99 -14.26
CA LEU A 126 13.05 2.31 -14.71
C LEU A 126 14.48 2.58 -14.25
N PHE A 127 14.83 2.27 -12.99
CA PHE A 127 16.19 2.37 -12.47
C PHE A 127 17.17 1.54 -13.31
N LYS A 128 16.83 0.28 -13.59
CA LYS A 128 17.69 -0.63 -14.36
C LYS A 128 17.83 -0.21 -15.81
N GLU A 129 16.76 0.26 -16.45
CA GLU A 129 16.76 0.71 -17.85
C GLU A 129 17.62 1.96 -18.08
N ASN A 130 17.80 2.78 -17.03
CA ASN A 130 18.57 4.02 -17.11
C ASN A 130 19.89 3.95 -16.33
N ASP A 131 20.33 2.76 -15.93
CA ASP A 131 21.60 2.51 -15.21
C ASP A 131 21.76 3.39 -13.95
N ILE A 132 20.63 3.67 -13.24
CA ILE A 132 20.63 4.43 -11.99
C ILE A 132 20.80 3.48 -10.82
N GLU A 133 21.78 3.74 -9.97
CA GLU A 133 22.01 2.97 -8.76
C GLU A 133 20.90 3.20 -7.72
N ILE A 134 20.41 2.10 -7.12
CA ILE A 134 19.42 2.13 -6.02
C ILE A 134 20.18 2.08 -4.70
N PRO A 135 20.13 3.12 -3.85
CA PRO A 135 20.76 3.08 -2.52
C PRO A 135 20.15 1.99 -1.63
N ALA A 136 20.95 1.41 -0.75
CA ALA A 136 20.52 0.30 0.11
C ALA A 136 19.23 0.60 0.90
N LYS A 137 19.11 1.81 1.49
CA LYS A 137 17.90 2.24 2.19
C LYS A 137 16.67 2.25 1.26
N LEU A 138 16.81 2.84 0.08
CA LEU A 138 15.71 2.89 -0.91
C LEU A 138 15.35 1.50 -1.42
N ALA A 139 16.33 0.62 -1.59
CA ALA A 139 16.10 -0.78 -1.96
C ALA A 139 15.26 -1.50 -0.88
N GLY A 140 15.55 -1.26 0.39
CA GLY A 140 14.77 -1.80 1.51
C GLY A 140 13.35 -1.28 1.53
N LEU A 141 13.12 0.00 1.28
CA LEU A 141 11.79 0.58 1.15
C LEU A 141 11.01 -0.05 -0.03
N MET A 142 11.60 -0.10 -1.23
CA MET A 142 10.97 -0.71 -2.41
C MET A 142 10.69 -2.20 -2.21
N LEU A 143 11.58 -2.94 -1.54
CA LEU A 143 11.36 -4.31 -1.11
C LEU A 143 10.11 -4.43 -0.24
N SER A 144 9.95 -3.52 0.72
CA SER A 144 8.79 -3.50 1.63
C SER A 144 7.47 -3.28 0.89
N ALA A 145 7.44 -2.35 -0.05
CA ALA A 145 6.28 -2.10 -0.91
C ALA A 145 5.86 -3.36 -1.68
N ILE A 146 6.82 -4.04 -2.32
CA ILE A 146 6.53 -5.26 -3.07
C ILE A 146 6.04 -6.39 -2.14
N ILE A 147 6.62 -6.53 -0.95
CA ILE A 147 6.18 -7.52 0.04
C ILE A 147 4.75 -7.23 0.50
N SER A 148 4.39 -5.96 0.71
CA SER A 148 3.04 -5.53 1.09
C SER A 148 2.02 -5.99 0.05
N ASP A 149 2.13 -5.54 -1.18
CA ASP A 149 1.18 -5.79 -2.26
C ASP A 149 1.09 -7.25 -2.68
N THR A 150 2.20 -7.96 -2.57
CA THR A 150 2.28 -9.37 -2.96
C THR A 150 2.04 -10.33 -1.79
N LEU A 151 1.76 -9.83 -0.59
CA LEU A 151 1.61 -10.63 0.64
C LEU A 151 2.77 -11.63 0.81
N LEU A 152 3.99 -11.10 0.81
CA LEU A 152 5.22 -11.89 0.83
C LEU A 152 5.26 -12.93 -0.31
N LEU A 153 4.98 -12.47 -1.53
CA LEU A 153 4.97 -13.26 -2.76
C LEU A 153 3.91 -14.39 -2.81
N LYS A 154 2.86 -14.30 -1.98
CA LYS A 154 1.78 -15.30 -1.89
C LYS A 154 0.49 -14.83 -2.57
N SER A 155 0.37 -13.55 -2.89
CA SER A 155 -0.80 -13.01 -3.60
C SER A 155 -0.92 -13.62 -5.01
N PRO A 156 -2.14 -13.87 -5.51
CA PRO A 156 -2.35 -14.28 -6.91
C PRO A 156 -1.93 -13.20 -7.92
N THR A 157 -1.72 -11.97 -7.50
CA THR A 157 -1.20 -10.86 -8.32
C THR A 157 0.31 -10.89 -8.49
N THR A 158 1.03 -11.71 -7.69
CA THR A 158 2.49 -11.85 -7.74
C THR A 158 2.95 -12.39 -9.10
N THR A 159 3.92 -11.72 -9.72
CA THR A 159 4.54 -12.17 -10.97
C THR A 159 5.96 -12.69 -10.75
N GLU A 160 6.51 -13.40 -11.74
CA GLU A 160 7.92 -13.81 -11.71
C GLU A 160 8.88 -12.61 -11.66
N THR A 161 8.46 -11.47 -12.21
CA THR A 161 9.23 -10.22 -12.15
C THR A 161 9.31 -9.72 -10.72
N ASP A 162 8.20 -9.71 -9.98
CA ASP A 162 8.19 -9.28 -8.56
C ASP A 162 9.11 -10.16 -7.72
N VAL A 163 9.06 -11.49 -7.93
CA VAL A 163 9.95 -12.44 -7.24
C VAL A 163 11.44 -12.16 -7.53
N ALA A 164 11.77 -11.86 -8.78
CA ALA A 164 13.15 -11.56 -9.16
C ALA A 164 13.62 -10.22 -8.55
N VAL A 165 12.77 -9.20 -8.59
CA VAL A 165 13.05 -7.87 -8.05
C VAL A 165 13.21 -7.91 -6.52
N VAL A 166 12.33 -8.61 -5.80
CA VAL A 166 12.46 -8.81 -4.34
C VAL A 166 13.82 -9.41 -3.98
N LYS A 167 14.27 -10.43 -4.71
CA LYS A 167 15.58 -11.06 -4.45
C LYS A 167 16.76 -10.13 -4.74
N ASP A 168 16.66 -9.26 -5.75
CA ASP A 168 17.73 -8.30 -6.05
C ASP A 168 17.76 -7.15 -5.02
N LEU A 169 16.60 -6.59 -4.70
CA LEU A 169 16.48 -5.54 -3.68
C LEU A 169 16.91 -6.02 -2.30
N ALA A 170 16.56 -7.26 -1.91
CA ALA A 170 16.99 -7.88 -0.66
C ALA A 170 18.52 -7.97 -0.54
N LYS A 171 19.21 -8.28 -1.65
CA LYS A 171 20.69 -8.27 -1.69
C LYS A 171 21.26 -6.87 -1.58
N ILE A 172 20.66 -5.87 -2.25
CA ILE A 172 21.11 -4.48 -2.20
C ILE A 172 20.93 -3.92 -0.78
N ALA A 173 19.81 -4.23 -0.14
CA ALA A 173 19.47 -3.78 1.20
C ALA A 173 20.15 -4.60 2.32
N ASP A 174 20.75 -5.75 2.00
CA ASP A 174 21.32 -6.73 2.96
C ASP A 174 20.28 -7.21 3.98
N ILE A 175 19.10 -7.64 3.50
CA ILE A 175 17.95 -8.05 4.33
C ILE A 175 17.52 -9.47 3.97
N ASP A 176 17.24 -10.28 5.01
CA ASP A 176 16.44 -11.50 4.86
C ASP A 176 14.95 -11.12 4.72
N TYR A 177 14.48 -11.07 3.50
CA TYR A 177 13.15 -10.58 3.17
C TYR A 177 12.02 -11.46 3.72
N GLU A 178 12.25 -12.75 3.98
CA GLU A 178 11.22 -13.64 4.53
C GLU A 178 10.96 -13.30 6.00
N THR A 179 12.01 -13.21 6.81
CA THR A 179 11.91 -12.85 8.23
C THR A 179 11.41 -11.40 8.40
N TYR A 180 12.00 -10.47 7.66
CA TYR A 180 11.61 -9.06 7.69
C TYR A 180 10.17 -8.86 7.25
N GLY A 181 9.79 -9.44 6.10
CA GLY A 181 8.47 -9.28 5.52
C GLY A 181 7.36 -9.83 6.40
N LEU A 182 7.61 -10.97 7.08
CA LEU A 182 6.65 -11.50 8.05
C LEU A 182 6.44 -10.53 9.23
N ALA A 183 7.53 -9.94 9.75
CA ALA A 183 7.43 -8.96 10.84
C ALA A 183 6.67 -7.70 10.41
N MET A 184 6.93 -7.20 9.20
CA MET A 184 6.25 -6.05 8.59
C MET A 184 4.73 -6.30 8.43
N LEU A 185 4.35 -7.42 7.82
CA LEU A 185 2.94 -7.75 7.61
C LEU A 185 2.21 -7.97 8.95
N LYS A 186 2.89 -8.52 9.97
CA LYS A 186 2.33 -8.62 11.33
C LYS A 186 2.08 -7.25 11.95
N ALA A 187 2.97 -6.28 11.73
CA ALA A 187 2.77 -4.92 12.22
C ALA A 187 1.51 -4.27 11.61
N GLY A 188 1.25 -4.51 10.32
CA GLY A 188 0.04 -4.02 9.63
C GLY A 188 -1.25 -4.72 10.05
N THR A 189 -1.14 -5.94 10.59
CA THR A 189 -2.29 -6.73 11.06
C THR A 189 -2.36 -6.80 12.59
N ASN A 190 -1.93 -5.74 13.28
CA ASN A 190 -1.82 -5.71 14.74
C ASN A 190 -3.14 -6.10 15.43
N LEU A 191 -3.27 -7.41 15.76
CA LEU A 191 -4.44 -7.94 16.45
C LEU A 191 -4.41 -7.58 17.94
N ASP A 192 -3.22 -7.33 18.51
CA ASP A 192 -3.04 -7.10 19.95
C ASP A 192 -3.58 -5.74 20.40
N SER A 193 -3.66 -4.77 19.49
CA SER A 193 -4.22 -3.44 19.75
C SER A 193 -5.76 -3.41 19.79
N LYS A 194 -6.42 -4.51 19.34
CA LYS A 194 -7.87 -4.62 19.20
C LYS A 194 -8.46 -5.57 20.23
N THR A 195 -9.61 -5.20 20.76
CA THR A 195 -10.44 -6.12 21.57
C THR A 195 -11.06 -7.21 20.70
N GLU A 196 -11.49 -8.30 21.30
CA GLU A 196 -12.17 -9.40 20.61
C GLU A 196 -13.41 -8.89 19.85
N LYS A 197 -14.17 -7.97 20.45
CA LYS A 197 -15.34 -7.36 19.81
C LYS A 197 -14.96 -6.55 18.57
N GLU A 198 -13.91 -5.74 18.65
CA GLU A 198 -13.42 -4.98 17.49
C GLU A 198 -12.93 -5.89 16.38
N LEU A 199 -12.33 -7.03 16.72
CA LEU A 199 -11.86 -8.01 15.73
C LEU A 199 -13.00 -8.68 14.98
N ILE A 200 -14.07 -9.10 15.69
CA ILE A 200 -15.20 -9.79 15.06
C ILE A 200 -16.15 -8.82 14.34
N ASP A 201 -16.07 -7.51 14.61
CA ASP A 201 -16.86 -6.48 13.95
C ASP A 201 -16.13 -5.79 12.78
N ALA A 202 -14.81 -5.88 12.71
CA ALA A 202 -13.98 -5.13 11.76
C ALA A 202 -14.38 -5.37 10.29
N ASP A 203 -14.68 -6.63 9.93
CA ASP A 203 -15.21 -7.00 8.61
C ASP A 203 -16.32 -8.03 8.81
N ALA A 204 -17.47 -7.55 9.24
CA ALA A 204 -18.64 -8.37 9.51
C ALA A 204 -19.87 -7.90 8.74
N LYS A 205 -20.63 -8.87 8.19
CA LYS A 205 -21.85 -8.62 7.43
C LYS A 205 -22.96 -9.56 7.88
N SER A 206 -24.19 -9.02 7.96
CA SER A 206 -25.37 -9.81 8.27
C SER A 206 -26.18 -10.10 7.00
N PHE A 207 -26.68 -11.33 6.90
CA PHE A 207 -27.45 -11.83 5.77
C PHE A 207 -28.75 -12.45 6.25
N GLU A 208 -29.84 -12.18 5.54
CA GLU A 208 -31.12 -12.89 5.71
C GLU A 208 -31.16 -14.12 4.81
N MET A 209 -31.17 -15.30 5.41
CA MET A 209 -31.12 -16.58 4.69
C MET A 209 -32.22 -17.51 5.19
N ALA A 210 -33.21 -17.82 4.37
CA ALA A 210 -34.32 -18.70 4.69
C ALA A 210 -35.07 -18.35 5.99
N GLY A 211 -35.26 -17.05 6.25
CA GLY A 211 -35.92 -16.53 7.44
C GLY A 211 -35.06 -16.57 8.72
N LYS A 212 -33.76 -16.71 8.56
CA LYS A 212 -32.76 -16.66 9.62
C LYS A 212 -31.74 -15.58 9.37
N THR A 213 -31.29 -14.90 10.41
CA THR A 213 -30.23 -13.89 10.33
C THR A 213 -28.89 -14.56 10.62
N VAL A 214 -28.00 -14.53 9.62
CA VAL A 214 -26.64 -15.07 9.71
C VAL A 214 -25.64 -13.93 9.69
N ARG A 215 -24.81 -13.81 10.73
CA ARG A 215 -23.69 -12.89 10.76
C ARG A 215 -22.42 -13.61 10.37
N VAL A 216 -21.68 -13.05 9.42
CA VAL A 216 -20.40 -13.58 8.94
C VAL A 216 -19.34 -12.51 9.18
N ALA A 217 -18.32 -12.85 9.96
CA ALA A 217 -17.15 -12.02 10.24
C ALA A 217 -15.90 -12.60 9.63
N GLN A 218 -14.95 -11.74 9.29
CA GLN A 218 -13.63 -12.16 8.84
C GLN A 218 -12.56 -11.42 9.64
N ILE A 219 -11.62 -12.17 10.20
CA ILE A 219 -10.41 -11.63 10.84
C ILE A 219 -9.26 -11.82 9.87
N ASN A 220 -8.75 -10.71 9.32
CA ASN A 220 -7.58 -10.74 8.45
C ASN A 220 -6.31 -10.88 9.28
N THR A 221 -5.49 -11.88 8.98
CA THR A 221 -4.20 -12.09 9.62
C THR A 221 -3.22 -12.77 8.68
N VAL A 222 -1.94 -12.53 8.90
CA VAL A 222 -0.83 -13.25 8.24
C VAL A 222 -0.30 -14.40 9.08
N ASP A 223 -0.74 -14.52 10.34
CA ASP A 223 -0.38 -15.58 11.27
C ASP A 223 -1.64 -16.10 12.00
N LEU A 224 -2.12 -17.25 11.58
CA LEU A 224 -3.31 -17.88 12.17
C LEU A 224 -3.12 -18.21 13.65
N ASP A 225 -1.89 -18.52 14.08
CA ASP A 225 -1.63 -18.83 15.49
C ASP A 225 -1.92 -17.64 16.41
N ASP A 226 -1.74 -16.40 15.94
CA ASP A 226 -2.08 -15.20 16.70
C ASP A 226 -3.60 -15.08 16.93
N VAL A 227 -4.42 -15.46 15.96
CA VAL A 227 -5.88 -15.54 16.12
C VAL A 227 -6.25 -16.71 17.03
N PHE A 228 -5.69 -17.91 16.80
CA PHE A 228 -6.03 -19.10 17.58
C PHE A 228 -5.63 -19.02 19.05
N LYS A 229 -4.59 -18.27 19.40
CA LYS A 229 -4.27 -17.97 20.82
C LYS A 229 -5.42 -17.27 21.54
N ARG A 230 -6.25 -16.52 20.81
CA ARG A 230 -7.42 -15.77 21.32
C ARG A 230 -8.75 -16.47 21.04
N GLN A 231 -8.76 -17.68 20.48
CA GLN A 231 -9.97 -18.38 20.03
C GLN A 231 -11.08 -18.41 21.10
N ALA A 232 -10.76 -18.80 22.33
CA ALA A 232 -11.77 -18.91 23.39
C ALA A 232 -12.44 -17.56 23.72
N ALA A 233 -11.68 -16.46 23.67
CA ALA A 233 -12.18 -15.11 23.91
C ALA A 233 -13.01 -14.59 22.72
N LEU A 234 -12.57 -14.87 21.48
CA LEU A 234 -13.32 -14.55 20.26
C LEU A 234 -14.66 -15.30 20.20
N GLU A 235 -14.67 -16.60 20.54
CA GLU A 235 -15.90 -17.39 20.63
C GLU A 235 -16.86 -16.85 21.70
N ALA A 236 -16.34 -16.39 22.84
CA ALA A 236 -17.15 -15.78 23.88
C ALA A 236 -17.79 -14.45 23.39
N ALA A 237 -16.98 -13.56 22.78
CA ALA A 237 -17.46 -12.31 22.22
C ALA A 237 -18.55 -12.54 21.14
N ALA A 238 -18.33 -13.50 20.23
CA ALA A 238 -19.32 -13.86 19.22
C ALA A 238 -20.63 -14.41 19.82
N LYS A 239 -20.56 -15.20 20.90
CA LYS A 239 -21.76 -15.68 21.61
C LYS A 239 -22.52 -14.55 22.29
N ASP A 240 -21.81 -13.61 22.92
CA ASP A 240 -22.40 -12.47 23.59
C ASP A 240 -23.12 -11.56 22.58
N GLU A 241 -22.48 -11.28 21.44
CA GLU A 241 -23.09 -10.50 20.36
C GLU A 241 -24.26 -11.21 19.70
N ASN A 242 -24.14 -12.52 19.45
CA ASN A 242 -25.24 -13.33 18.95
C ASN A 242 -26.48 -13.29 19.86
N ALA A 243 -26.25 -13.30 21.17
CA ALA A 243 -27.33 -13.23 22.18
C ALA A 243 -27.95 -11.83 22.25
N SER A 244 -27.15 -10.76 22.13
CA SER A 244 -27.62 -9.37 22.23
C SER A 244 -28.39 -8.92 20.98
N ASP A 245 -27.91 -9.30 19.80
CA ASP A 245 -28.42 -8.81 18.52
C ASP A 245 -29.39 -9.79 17.85
N GLY A 246 -29.54 -10.99 18.42
CA GLY A 246 -30.54 -11.96 18.01
C GLY A 246 -30.24 -12.66 16.70
N TYR A 247 -28.96 -12.85 16.34
CA TYR A 247 -28.58 -13.65 15.18
C TYR A 247 -28.87 -15.14 15.41
N ASP A 248 -29.32 -15.83 14.36
CA ASP A 248 -29.50 -17.31 14.40
C ASP A 248 -28.17 -18.06 14.31
N LEU A 249 -27.17 -17.45 13.64
CA LEU A 249 -25.83 -18.02 13.46
C LEU A 249 -24.79 -16.90 13.33
N PHE A 250 -23.67 -17.06 14.02
CA PHE A 250 -22.49 -16.22 13.89
C PHE A 250 -21.30 -17.09 13.42
N LEU A 251 -20.67 -16.72 12.33
CA LEU A 251 -19.52 -17.37 11.73
C LEU A 251 -18.31 -16.42 11.76
N ILE A 252 -17.14 -16.91 12.15
CA ILE A 252 -15.86 -16.21 12.07
C ILE A 252 -14.92 -17.03 11.21
#